data_1d5cb92293d3c5a4dd29fc4cca8dbd17
#
_entry.id   1d5cb92293d3c5a4dd29fc4cca8dbd17
#
_cell.length_a   1.000
_cell.length_b   1.000
_cell.length_c   1.000
_cell.angle_alpha   90.00
_cell.angle_beta   90.00
_cell.angle_gamma   90.00
#
_symmetry.space_group_name_H-M   'P 1'
#
loop_
_entity.id
_entity.type
_entity.pdbx_description
1 polymer ?
#
loop_
_entity_poly.entity_id
_entity_poly.type
_entity_poly.pdbx_seq_one_letter_code
_entity_poly.pdbx_strand_id
1 'polypeptide(L)'
;MKCHISVDAGSGLVHTMTVTAANEHDITETAKLLREDDRVVYGDSGYLGVQKRPETTSNEHFSKIDFRINRRPSSLPQVSGNAIDWERYIEKRKSSVRCKVEHAFQIIKCQFGYKKVAYRGLKKNENRLYAMFTCANLYSLAVAGRKLSTT
;
A
#
# COMPACT_ATOMS: atom_id res chain seq x y z
N MET A 1 -13.39 -6.72 -9.57
CA MET A 1 -12.34 -5.71 -9.79
C MET A 1 -11.63 -5.46 -8.48
N LYS A 2 -10.30 -5.45 -8.50
CA LYS A 2 -9.43 -5.03 -7.40
C LYS A 2 -8.69 -3.77 -7.82
N CYS A 3 -8.37 -2.93 -6.85
CA CYS A 3 -7.52 -1.76 -7.03
C CYS A 3 -6.32 -1.91 -6.11
N HIS A 4 -5.14 -1.86 -6.68
CA HIS A 4 -3.86 -1.94 -5.99
C HIS A 4 -3.23 -0.55 -6.04
N ILE A 5 -2.71 -0.09 -4.91
CA ILE A 5 -2.04 1.22 -4.83
C ILE A 5 -0.72 1.09 -4.09
N SER A 6 0.23 1.91 -4.49
CA SER A 6 1.44 2.18 -3.74
C SER A 6 1.40 3.60 -3.20
N VAL A 7 1.81 3.75 -1.95
CA VAL A 7 1.71 4.98 -1.18
C VAL A 7 3.07 5.31 -0.61
N ASP A 8 3.51 6.53 -0.77
CA ASP A 8 4.76 7.00 -0.18
C ASP A 8 4.72 6.93 1.35
N ALA A 9 5.71 6.28 1.93
CA ALA A 9 5.77 6.02 3.37
C ALA A 9 5.98 7.30 4.21
N GLY A 10 6.52 8.37 3.63
CA GLY A 10 6.69 9.66 4.28
C GLY A 10 5.41 10.48 4.25
N SER A 11 4.96 10.86 3.06
CA SER A 11 3.84 11.78 2.85
C SER A 11 2.47 11.13 2.97
N GLY A 12 2.35 9.82 2.73
CA GLY A 12 1.06 9.14 2.64
C GLY A 12 0.31 9.37 1.33
N LEU A 13 0.97 9.92 0.31
CA LEU A 13 0.37 10.19 -1.00
C LEU A 13 0.45 8.95 -1.90
N VAL A 14 -0.61 8.69 -2.65
CA VAL A 14 -0.65 7.63 -3.66
C VAL A 14 0.18 8.07 -4.85
N HIS A 15 1.18 7.27 -5.23
CA HIS A 15 2.03 7.57 -6.40
C HIS A 15 1.80 6.61 -7.58
N THR A 16 1.37 5.38 -7.32
CA THR A 16 1.11 4.40 -8.37
C THR A 16 -0.18 3.64 -8.08
N MET A 17 -0.90 3.31 -9.12
CA MET A 17 -2.15 2.55 -9.01
C MET A 17 -2.30 1.61 -10.20
N THR A 18 -2.83 0.41 -9.94
CA THR A 18 -3.28 -0.52 -10.98
C THR A 18 -4.65 -1.09 -10.65
N VAL A 19 -5.40 -1.48 -11.67
CA VAL A 19 -6.72 -2.07 -11.53
C VAL A 19 -6.76 -3.40 -12.26
N THR A 20 -7.21 -4.45 -11.56
CA THR A 20 -7.26 -5.81 -12.11
C THR A 20 -8.65 -6.45 -11.97
N ALA A 21 -8.82 -7.57 -12.63
CA ALA A 21 -9.95 -8.45 -12.37
C ALA A 21 -9.87 -8.97 -10.91
N ALA A 22 -11.00 -9.41 -10.35
CA ALA A 22 -11.06 -9.79 -8.94
C ALA A 22 -10.31 -11.10 -8.61
N ASN A 23 -10.05 -11.92 -9.62
CA ASN A 23 -9.33 -13.21 -9.53
C ASN A 23 -7.81 -13.07 -9.56
N GLU A 24 -7.27 -11.92 -9.94
CA GLU A 24 -5.81 -11.68 -9.94
C GLU A 24 -5.25 -11.64 -8.51
N HIS A 25 -4.07 -12.23 -8.32
CA HIS A 25 -3.37 -12.19 -7.04
C HIS A 25 -2.63 -10.85 -6.87
N ASP A 26 -2.68 -10.29 -5.68
CA ASP A 26 -2.09 -8.97 -5.38
C ASP A 26 -0.57 -8.95 -5.64
N ILE A 27 0.11 -10.06 -5.36
CA ILE A 27 1.56 -10.20 -5.55
C ILE A 27 1.99 -10.09 -7.03
N THR A 28 1.13 -10.42 -8.00
CA THR A 28 1.45 -10.31 -9.43
C THR A 28 1.51 -8.87 -9.92
N GLU A 29 0.81 -7.97 -9.24
CA GLU A 29 0.77 -6.55 -9.57
C GLU A 29 1.91 -5.74 -8.94
N THR A 30 2.69 -6.36 -8.05
CA THR A 30 3.74 -5.65 -7.29
C THR A 30 4.72 -4.93 -8.19
N ALA A 31 5.25 -5.59 -9.22
CA ALA A 31 6.23 -4.99 -10.12
C ALA A 31 5.72 -3.72 -10.84
N LYS A 32 4.40 -3.62 -11.09
CA LYS A 32 3.78 -2.44 -11.69
C LYS A 32 3.59 -1.29 -10.69
N LEU A 33 3.62 -1.59 -9.39
CA LEU A 33 3.46 -0.63 -8.30
C LEU A 33 4.78 -0.06 -7.81
N LEU A 34 5.90 -0.77 -8.07
CA LEU A 34 7.23 -0.35 -7.68
C LEU A 34 7.76 0.76 -8.62
N ARG A 35 8.58 1.63 -8.05
CA ARG A 35 9.31 2.69 -8.76
C ARG A 35 10.81 2.42 -8.67
N GLU A 36 11.57 2.97 -9.60
CA GLU A 36 13.03 2.83 -9.62
C GLU A 36 13.73 3.52 -8.46
N ASP A 37 13.10 4.51 -7.84
CA ASP A 37 13.61 5.22 -6.67
C ASP A 37 13.19 4.61 -5.33
N ASP A 38 12.38 3.55 -5.34
CA ASP A 38 11.98 2.84 -4.13
C ASP A 38 13.18 2.10 -3.51
N ARG A 39 13.46 2.38 -2.22
CA ARG A 39 14.52 1.73 -1.46
C ARG A 39 13.98 0.73 -0.44
N VAL A 40 12.83 1.03 0.14
CA VAL A 40 12.17 0.20 1.16
C VAL A 40 10.69 0.09 0.82
N VAL A 41 10.17 -1.13 0.78
CA VAL A 41 8.77 -1.38 0.47
C VAL A 41 8.12 -2.18 1.60
N TYR A 42 7.00 -1.68 2.11
CA TYR A 42 6.21 -2.33 3.14
C TYR A 42 4.99 -3.00 2.51
N GLY A 43 4.76 -4.25 2.85
CA GLY A 43 3.60 -5.01 2.38
C GLY A 43 2.97 -5.86 3.48
N ASP A 44 1.75 -6.29 3.25
CA ASP A 44 1.10 -7.26 4.12
C ASP A 44 1.55 -8.71 3.82
N SER A 45 1.05 -9.67 4.55
CA SER A 45 1.41 -11.08 4.39
C SER A 45 1.00 -11.68 3.04
N GLY A 46 0.15 -11.03 2.26
CA GLY A 46 -0.22 -11.43 0.91
C GLY A 46 0.92 -11.27 -0.08
N TYR A 47 1.91 -10.43 0.24
CA TYR A 47 3.11 -10.17 -0.57
C TYR A 47 4.34 -11.00 -0.17
N LEU A 48 4.17 -12.00 0.71
CA LEU A 48 5.26 -12.90 1.10
C LEU A 48 5.86 -13.60 -0.13
N GLY A 49 7.18 -13.49 -0.27
CA GLY A 49 7.91 -14.09 -1.39
C GLY A 49 8.07 -13.19 -2.61
N VAL A 50 7.58 -11.95 -2.58
CA VAL A 50 7.71 -10.98 -3.68
C VAL A 50 9.16 -10.79 -4.14
N GLN A 51 10.11 -10.77 -3.21
CA GLN A 51 11.55 -10.63 -3.50
C GLN A 51 12.14 -11.79 -4.31
N LYS A 52 11.47 -12.95 -4.38
CA LYS A 52 11.89 -14.13 -5.12
C LYS A 52 11.26 -14.26 -6.50
N ARG A 53 10.36 -13.36 -6.85
CA ARG A 53 9.64 -13.43 -8.12
C ARG A 53 10.54 -12.99 -9.28
N PRO A 54 10.38 -13.60 -10.47
CA PRO A 54 11.16 -13.24 -11.66
C PRO A 54 11.06 -11.75 -11.99
N GLU A 55 9.86 -11.15 -11.86
CA GLU A 55 9.62 -9.75 -12.17
C GLU A 55 10.40 -8.80 -11.26
N THR A 56 10.69 -9.23 -10.03
CA THR A 56 11.48 -8.47 -9.06
C THR A 56 12.97 -8.74 -9.23
N THR A 57 13.37 -10.00 -9.42
CA THR A 57 14.79 -10.40 -9.50
C THR A 57 15.44 -10.02 -10.82
N SER A 58 14.70 -9.98 -11.92
CA SER A 58 15.22 -9.62 -13.24
C SER A 58 15.45 -8.12 -13.42
N ASN A 59 14.87 -7.28 -12.56
CA ASN A 59 15.07 -5.83 -12.61
C ASN A 59 16.14 -5.45 -11.60
N GLU A 60 17.21 -4.79 -12.08
CA GLU A 60 18.35 -4.40 -11.24
C GLU A 60 17.96 -3.46 -10.08
N HIS A 61 17.02 -2.53 -10.29
CA HIS A 61 16.55 -1.62 -9.26
C HIS A 61 15.70 -2.37 -8.22
N PHE A 62 14.75 -3.19 -8.67
CA PHE A 62 13.84 -3.90 -7.77
C PHE A 62 14.54 -4.98 -6.93
N SER A 63 15.61 -5.59 -7.44
CA SER A 63 16.42 -6.57 -6.69
C SER A 63 17.14 -5.96 -5.49
N LYS A 64 17.37 -4.64 -5.48
CA LYS A 64 18.04 -3.90 -4.39
C LYS A 64 17.07 -3.37 -3.33
N ILE A 65 15.75 -3.52 -3.53
CA ILE A 65 14.73 -3.04 -2.60
C ILE A 65 14.72 -3.88 -1.31
N ASP A 66 14.70 -3.21 -0.16
CA ASP A 66 14.46 -3.85 1.14
C ASP A 66 12.94 -4.07 1.33
N PHE A 67 12.49 -5.30 1.12
CA PHE A 67 11.09 -5.68 1.27
C PHE A 67 10.75 -6.04 2.72
N ARG A 68 10.02 -5.18 3.40
CA ARG A 68 9.56 -5.35 4.79
C ARG A 68 8.12 -5.85 4.84
N ILE A 69 7.94 -7.10 4.45
CA ILE A 69 6.63 -7.73 4.42
C ILE A 69 6.23 -8.21 5.83
N ASN A 70 4.98 -7.96 6.22
CA ASN A 70 4.44 -8.47 7.48
C ASN A 70 4.36 -10.00 7.46
N ARG A 71 4.74 -10.64 8.55
CA ARG A 71 4.50 -12.07 8.78
C ARG A 71 3.03 -12.33 9.13
N ARG A 72 2.58 -13.54 8.89
CA ARG A 72 1.27 -13.97 9.36
C ARG A 72 1.28 -14.05 10.90
N PRO A 73 0.25 -13.59 11.60
CA PRO A 73 0.21 -13.65 13.07
C PRO A 73 0.45 -15.05 13.64
N SER A 74 -0.02 -16.09 12.93
CA SER A 74 0.17 -17.50 13.32
C SER A 74 1.62 -17.98 13.20
N SER A 75 2.49 -17.28 12.50
CA SER A 75 3.91 -17.63 12.35
C SER A 75 4.83 -16.93 13.36
N LEU A 76 4.26 -16.07 14.21
CA LEU A 76 5.02 -15.40 15.27
C LEU A 76 5.11 -16.31 16.51
N PRO A 77 6.29 -16.39 17.17
CA PRO A 77 6.44 -17.17 18.37
C PRO A 77 5.55 -16.61 19.49
N GLN A 78 5.06 -17.51 20.34
CA GLN A 78 4.38 -17.12 21.58
C GLN A 78 5.44 -16.86 22.65
N VAL A 79 5.52 -15.62 23.12
CA VAL A 79 6.39 -15.24 24.23
C VAL A 79 5.60 -15.35 25.52
N SER A 80 6.07 -16.16 26.46
CA SER A 80 5.49 -16.30 27.79
C SER A 80 6.17 -15.36 28.78
N GLY A 81 5.39 -14.77 29.68
CA GLY A 81 5.89 -13.89 30.74
C GLY A 81 6.03 -12.42 30.32
N ASN A 82 6.78 -11.64 31.10
CA ASN A 82 6.98 -10.19 30.93
C ASN A 82 8.08 -9.82 29.93
N ALA A 83 8.57 -10.78 29.13
CA ALA A 83 9.59 -10.51 28.13
C ALA A 83 9.02 -9.62 27.00
N ILE A 84 9.82 -8.66 26.55
CA ILE A 84 9.44 -7.80 25.42
C ILE A 84 9.45 -8.66 24.16
N ASP A 85 8.29 -8.75 23.51
CA ASP A 85 8.15 -9.42 22.23
C ASP A 85 8.63 -8.49 21.10
N TRP A 86 9.92 -8.51 20.84
CA TRP A 86 10.55 -7.69 19.80
C TRP A 86 10.01 -8.00 18.40
N GLU A 87 9.68 -9.26 18.12
CA GLU A 87 9.13 -9.64 16.80
C GLU A 87 7.75 -8.99 16.60
N ARG A 88 6.87 -9.07 17.59
CA ARG A 88 5.56 -8.40 17.53
C ARG A 88 5.70 -6.87 17.47
N TYR A 89 6.67 -6.32 18.19
CA TYR A 89 6.94 -4.88 18.10
C TYR A 89 7.34 -4.46 16.69
N ILE A 90 8.27 -5.19 16.05
CA ILE A 90 8.70 -4.94 14.67
C ILE A 90 7.51 -5.07 13.70
N GLU A 91 6.70 -6.11 13.82
CA GLU A 91 5.52 -6.30 12.98
C GLU A 91 4.49 -5.17 13.16
N LYS A 92 4.29 -4.70 14.38
CA LYS A 92 3.44 -3.54 14.68
C LYS A 92 3.97 -2.26 14.01
N ARG A 93 5.29 -2.05 14.03
CA ARG A 93 5.92 -0.89 13.34
C ARG A 93 5.74 -0.96 11.83
N LYS A 94 5.91 -2.12 11.19
CA LYS A 94 5.62 -2.32 9.77
C LYS A 94 4.15 -2.00 9.47
N SER A 95 3.22 -2.53 10.26
CA SER A 95 1.79 -2.28 10.10
C SER A 95 1.43 -0.81 10.25
N SER A 96 2.09 -0.06 11.13
CA SER A 96 1.89 1.37 11.30
C SER A 96 2.23 2.17 10.03
N VAL A 97 3.27 1.77 9.29
CA VAL A 97 3.58 2.40 8.00
C VAL A 97 2.54 2.00 6.94
N ARG A 98 2.18 0.73 6.90
CA ARG A 98 1.19 0.18 5.95
C ARG A 98 -0.20 0.82 6.06
N CYS A 99 -0.62 1.23 7.26
CA CYS A 99 -1.90 1.91 7.47
C CYS A 99 -2.10 3.16 6.60
N LYS A 100 -1.04 3.76 6.05
CA LYS A 100 -1.16 4.88 5.11
C LYS A 100 -1.90 4.49 3.82
N VAL A 101 -1.75 3.25 3.37
CA VAL A 101 -2.52 2.70 2.24
C VAL A 101 -4.02 2.66 2.58
N GLU A 102 -4.35 2.20 3.77
CA GLU A 102 -5.75 2.13 4.23
C GLU A 102 -6.35 3.53 4.35
N HIS A 103 -5.56 4.52 4.79
CA HIS A 103 -5.99 5.91 4.88
C HIS A 103 -6.34 6.49 3.51
N ALA A 104 -5.56 6.22 2.46
CA ALA A 104 -5.88 6.65 1.10
C ALA A 104 -7.22 6.07 0.62
N PHE A 105 -7.47 4.78 0.87
CA PHE A 105 -8.75 4.15 0.59
C PHE A 105 -9.91 4.72 1.43
N GLN A 106 -9.65 5.07 2.68
CA GLN A 106 -10.65 5.70 3.55
C GLN A 106 -11.10 7.04 2.99
N ILE A 107 -10.17 7.87 2.48
CA ILE A 107 -10.51 9.15 1.87
C ILE A 107 -11.48 8.96 0.71
N ILE A 108 -11.16 8.08 -0.26
CA ILE A 108 -12.06 7.90 -1.41
C ILE A 108 -13.41 7.28 -1.03
N LYS A 109 -13.47 6.45 0.00
CA LYS A 109 -14.71 5.84 0.47
C LYS A 109 -15.57 6.81 1.27
N CYS A 110 -14.98 7.53 2.22
CA CYS A 110 -15.71 8.38 3.16
C CYS A 110 -15.92 9.80 2.64
N GLN A 111 -14.89 10.42 2.01
CA GLN A 111 -14.99 11.80 1.55
C GLN A 111 -15.56 11.89 0.13
N PHE A 112 -15.20 10.95 -0.76
CA PHE A 112 -15.67 10.98 -2.15
C PHE A 112 -16.76 9.95 -2.47
N GLY A 113 -17.27 9.24 -1.46
CA GLY A 113 -18.45 8.38 -1.58
C GLY A 113 -18.26 7.17 -2.50
N TYR A 114 -17.03 6.66 -2.66
CA TYR A 114 -16.79 5.47 -3.47
C TYR A 114 -17.31 4.22 -2.77
N LYS A 115 -18.47 3.75 -3.19
CA LYS A 115 -19.13 2.56 -2.61
C LYS A 115 -18.99 1.32 -3.48
N LYS A 116 -19.07 1.50 -4.81
CA LYS A 116 -19.06 0.39 -5.78
C LYS A 116 -18.60 0.84 -7.16
N VAL A 117 -18.29 -0.14 -7.99
CA VAL A 117 -18.01 0.04 -9.42
C VAL A 117 -19.23 0.68 -10.10
N ALA A 118 -19.00 1.76 -10.85
CA ALA A 118 -20.08 2.51 -11.49
C ALA A 118 -20.18 2.27 -13.01
N TYR A 119 -19.08 1.88 -13.64
CA TYR A 119 -19.02 1.73 -15.10
C TYR A 119 -18.79 0.28 -15.50
N ARG A 120 -19.24 -0.09 -16.71
CA ARG A 120 -18.87 -1.36 -17.33
C ARG A 120 -17.42 -1.27 -17.84
N GLY A 121 -16.65 -2.34 -17.60
CA GLY A 121 -15.25 -2.47 -18.04
C GLY A 121 -14.22 -1.90 -17.06
N LEU A 122 -13.02 -2.47 -17.08
CA LEU A 122 -11.94 -2.09 -16.16
C LEU A 122 -11.45 -0.67 -16.43
N LYS A 123 -11.16 -0.32 -17.68
CA LYS A 123 -10.53 0.95 -18.06
C LYS A 123 -11.30 2.19 -17.62
N LYS A 124 -12.64 2.18 -17.72
CA LYS A 124 -13.46 3.32 -17.26
C LYS A 124 -13.44 3.48 -15.74
N ASN A 125 -13.45 2.37 -15.01
CA ASN A 125 -13.35 2.37 -13.55
C ASN A 125 -11.95 2.74 -13.07
N GLU A 126 -10.91 2.32 -13.78
CA GLU A 126 -9.53 2.70 -13.55
C GLU A 126 -9.36 4.21 -13.68
N ASN A 127 -9.80 4.83 -14.77
CA ASN A 127 -9.74 6.27 -14.97
C ASN A 127 -10.48 7.04 -13.86
N ARG A 128 -11.63 6.54 -13.42
CA ARG A 128 -12.35 7.12 -12.28
C ARG A 128 -11.55 7.05 -10.99
N LEU A 129 -10.91 5.91 -10.73
CA LEU A 129 -10.08 5.73 -9.53
C LEU A 129 -8.82 6.61 -9.59
N TYR A 130 -8.19 6.77 -10.75
CA TYR A 130 -7.10 7.73 -10.93
C TYR A 130 -7.52 9.15 -10.53
N ALA A 131 -8.63 9.64 -11.06
CA ALA A 131 -9.16 10.95 -10.68
C ALA A 131 -9.44 11.06 -9.17
N MET A 132 -10.05 10.02 -8.58
CA MET A 132 -10.35 10.00 -7.14
C MET A 132 -9.10 10.01 -6.27
N PHE A 133 -8.07 9.22 -6.60
CA PHE A 133 -6.82 9.22 -5.84
C PHE A 133 -6.01 10.50 -6.04
N THR A 134 -6.06 11.12 -7.22
CA THR A 134 -5.51 12.47 -7.42
C THR A 134 -6.19 13.49 -6.51
N CYS A 135 -7.51 13.50 -6.47
CA CYS A 135 -8.27 14.36 -5.54
C CYS A 135 -7.98 14.02 -4.06
N ALA A 136 -7.80 12.73 -3.72
CA ALA A 136 -7.43 12.31 -2.37
C ALA A 136 -6.05 12.82 -1.96
N ASN A 137 -5.08 12.82 -2.87
CA ASN A 137 -3.77 13.42 -2.64
C ASN A 137 -3.86 14.91 -2.38
N LEU A 138 -4.60 15.65 -3.22
CA LEU A 138 -4.83 17.10 -3.03
C LEU A 138 -5.55 17.39 -1.70
N TYR A 139 -6.56 16.60 -1.35
CA TYR A 139 -7.26 16.71 -0.07
C TYR A 139 -6.31 16.50 1.11
N SER A 140 -5.46 15.46 1.06
CA SER A 140 -4.48 15.16 2.11
C SER A 140 -3.48 16.31 2.29
N LEU A 141 -2.97 16.87 1.21
CA LEU A 141 -2.08 18.03 1.23
C LEU A 141 -2.76 19.27 1.82
N ALA A 142 -4.01 19.55 1.44
CA ALA A 142 -4.77 20.68 1.97
C ALA A 142 -5.02 20.55 3.47
N VAL A 143 -5.34 19.35 3.95
CA VAL A 143 -5.53 19.08 5.39
C VAL A 143 -4.21 19.21 6.16
N ALA A 144 -3.11 18.73 5.61
CA ALA A 144 -1.79 18.86 6.21
C ALA A 144 -1.36 20.35 6.29
N GLY A 145 -1.58 21.13 5.22
CA GLY A 145 -1.28 22.55 5.19
C GLY A 145 -2.06 23.36 6.24
N ARG A 146 -3.35 23.05 6.44
CA ARG A 146 -4.16 23.70 7.50
C ARG A 146 -3.61 23.44 8.90
N LYS A 147 -3.13 22.23 9.20
CA LYS A 147 -2.54 21.90 10.51
C LYS A 147 -1.28 22.71 10.80
N LEU A 148 -0.47 23.00 9.78
CA LEU A 148 0.74 23.80 9.91
C LEU A 148 0.45 25.29 10.10
N SER A 149 -0.67 25.80 9.57
CA SER A 149 -1.05 27.21 9.69
C SER A 149 -1.77 27.56 10.99
N THR A 150 -2.15 26.56 11.80
CA THR A 150 -2.84 26.73 13.09
C THR A 150 -1.94 26.54 14.31
N THR A 151 -0.64 26.30 14.08
CA THR A 151 0.40 26.18 15.11
C THR A 151 1.29 27.41 15.12
#